data_8b03aa1e3025e1dcae64ad9ec654d957
#
_entry.id   8b03aa1e3025e1dcae64ad9ec654d957
#
_cell.length_a   1.000
_cell.length_b   1.000
_cell.length_c   1.000
_cell.angle_alpha   90.00
_cell.angle_beta   90.00
_cell.angle_gamma   90.00
#
_symmetry.space_group_name_H-M   'P 1'
#
loop_
_entity.id
_entity.type
_entity.pdbx_description
1 polymer ?
#
loop_
_entity_poly.entity_id
_entity_poly.type
_entity_poly.pdbx_seq_one_letter_code
_entity_poly.pdbx_strand_id
1 'polypeptide(L)'
;MNSEIHNGKCEMCGENAIVENINGRMICEKCFSKISLLIAADEGCKIWINESISKDSAYDDAIDQVVNQHLLNIKKLQRNCADQIISLKNALKEEIKVRIQFYRRDEFFAVLFSIKEYIRRYLLRCKRPQWNYINDISTVNILMKIASEVTEYENHAIYELEMGCSNLANVICWARRYNLVTENYNIVGDNVSDVGDLCFESALPNEADKYFDLYLENGVFEKIEDYTIKNEFLRNKLSLEEKTPESILNAFADILSSQFLFSAKDLKALEQIIFKYEFKNNEEFKAWVQEEKELFSDSPIYVIEKELLEKTFNKSILEAILNTFSINKHFDSLADYMELFCFFEVDDFVMFGGIDVVQTFGIFEKFLLSGHYIEAYKKGISSNKIFTKAQRNMSKYFSYCVADLLANNGYILPTEIVNKKECIRAEIDKIEIENENILKDSNGKALGDIDVLAINIDKKEILLFELKYYKPAISIHDLFVRDKSLIVDKRVLEHIQAREKAISSHKRGVVKYILGKCDGDYRVRSFLLTARTNYYGLIENEVEYITWAELVKKVEQNRL
;
A
#
# COMPACT_ATOMS: atom_id res chain seq x y z
N MET A 1 -34.25 31.33 -10.58
CA MET A 1 -34.10 31.79 -11.98
C MET A 1 -34.84 30.77 -12.87
N ASN A 2 -35.78 31.24 -13.70
CA ASN A 2 -36.43 30.34 -14.67
C ASN A 2 -35.39 30.06 -15.75
N SER A 3 -34.80 28.88 -15.76
CA SER A 3 -33.92 28.41 -16.83
C SER A 3 -34.78 28.17 -18.08
N GLU A 4 -34.47 28.85 -19.20
CA GLU A 4 -35.08 28.57 -20.48
C GLU A 4 -34.49 27.25 -21.01
N ILE A 5 -35.25 26.16 -20.84
CA ILE A 5 -34.90 24.82 -21.33
C ILE A 5 -35.50 24.68 -22.74
N HIS A 6 -34.68 24.42 -23.74
CA HIS A 6 -35.17 24.17 -25.10
C HIS A 6 -34.22 23.22 -25.87
N ASN A 7 -34.75 22.68 -26.96
CA ASN A 7 -33.95 21.89 -27.90
C ASN A 7 -33.01 22.84 -28.67
N GLY A 8 -31.72 22.63 -28.56
CA GLY A 8 -30.72 23.47 -29.21
C GLY A 8 -29.38 22.76 -29.34
N LYS A 9 -28.40 23.47 -29.90
CA LYS A 9 -27.03 22.98 -30.01
C LYS A 9 -26.26 23.33 -28.74
N CYS A 10 -25.68 22.32 -28.11
CA CYS A 10 -24.79 22.55 -26.96
C CYS A 10 -23.53 23.28 -27.40
N GLU A 11 -23.19 24.38 -26.74
CA GLU A 11 -21.99 25.19 -27.07
C GLU A 11 -20.69 24.49 -26.71
N MET A 12 -20.74 23.44 -25.87
CA MET A 12 -19.56 22.70 -25.46
C MET A 12 -19.26 21.49 -26.36
N CYS A 13 -20.22 20.57 -26.51
CA CYS A 13 -20.01 19.35 -27.30
C CYS A 13 -20.44 19.49 -28.77
N GLY A 14 -21.22 20.53 -29.08
CA GLY A 14 -21.73 20.74 -30.43
C GLY A 14 -22.91 19.85 -30.82
N GLU A 15 -23.41 18.99 -29.93
CA GLU A 15 -24.53 18.10 -30.16
C GLU A 15 -25.88 18.81 -30.04
N ASN A 16 -26.88 18.36 -30.81
CA ASN A 16 -28.26 18.80 -30.62
C ASN A 16 -28.89 18.01 -29.48
N ALA A 17 -29.24 18.71 -28.43
CA ALA A 17 -29.77 18.14 -27.20
C ALA A 17 -30.75 19.12 -26.53
N ILE A 18 -31.35 18.71 -25.44
CA ILE A 18 -31.98 19.65 -24.50
C ILE A 18 -30.86 20.46 -23.83
N VAL A 19 -30.89 21.77 -24.00
CA VAL A 19 -29.87 22.69 -23.48
C VAL A 19 -30.53 23.69 -22.52
N GLU A 20 -29.77 24.06 -21.52
CA GLU A 20 -30.14 25.05 -20.51
C GLU A 20 -29.17 26.22 -20.56
N ASN A 21 -29.67 27.44 -20.31
CA ASN A 21 -28.82 28.62 -20.23
C ASN A 21 -28.10 28.65 -18.88
N ILE A 22 -26.81 28.35 -18.90
CA ILE A 22 -25.95 28.39 -17.71
C ILE A 22 -24.91 29.50 -17.91
N ASN A 23 -25.05 30.55 -17.13
CA ASN A 23 -24.14 31.70 -17.18
C ASN A 23 -23.96 32.30 -18.61
N GLY A 24 -25.07 32.36 -19.40
CA GLY A 24 -25.07 32.90 -20.75
C GLY A 24 -24.67 31.93 -21.85
N ARG A 25 -24.42 30.67 -21.53
CA ARG A 25 -24.10 29.59 -22.48
C ARG A 25 -25.17 28.52 -22.52
N MET A 26 -25.48 28.05 -23.71
CA MET A 26 -26.42 26.94 -23.92
C MET A 26 -25.69 25.61 -23.76
N ILE A 27 -25.87 24.94 -22.65
CA ILE A 27 -25.13 23.74 -22.25
C ILE A 27 -26.11 22.58 -22.06
N CYS A 28 -25.82 21.40 -22.59
CA CYS A 28 -26.61 20.20 -22.35
C CYS A 28 -26.31 19.61 -20.96
N GLU A 29 -27.29 18.86 -20.42
CA GLU A 29 -27.18 18.22 -19.12
C GLU A 29 -25.89 17.42 -18.94
N LYS A 30 -25.50 16.65 -19.97
CA LYS A 30 -24.27 15.87 -19.99
C LYS A 30 -23.00 16.73 -19.78
N CYS A 31 -22.90 17.85 -20.51
CA CYS A 31 -21.79 18.77 -20.36
C CYS A 31 -21.82 19.50 -19.02
N PHE A 32 -23.00 19.84 -18.52
CA PHE A 32 -23.19 20.45 -17.22
C PHE A 32 -22.70 19.53 -16.09
N SER A 33 -23.13 18.26 -16.10
CA SER A 33 -22.67 17.26 -15.10
C SER A 33 -21.14 17.14 -15.09
N LYS A 34 -20.52 17.09 -16.25
CA LYS A 34 -19.04 17.04 -16.35
C LYS A 34 -18.37 18.27 -15.73
N ILE A 35 -18.88 19.47 -16.03
CA ILE A 35 -18.33 20.73 -15.49
C ILE A 35 -18.51 20.77 -13.98
N SER A 36 -19.69 20.40 -13.49
CA SER A 36 -20.01 20.38 -12.06
C SER A 36 -19.02 19.52 -11.28
N LEU A 37 -18.73 18.31 -11.77
CA LEU A 37 -17.73 17.41 -11.16
C LEU A 37 -16.32 18.03 -11.13
N LEU A 38 -15.89 18.67 -12.22
CA LEU A 38 -14.56 19.29 -12.29
C LEU A 38 -14.45 20.50 -11.36
N ILE A 39 -15.48 21.34 -11.27
CA ILE A 39 -15.51 22.49 -10.34
C ILE A 39 -15.51 21.99 -8.89
N ALA A 40 -16.33 20.99 -8.57
CA ALA A 40 -16.36 20.42 -7.23
C ALA A 40 -15.00 19.83 -6.83
N ALA A 41 -14.34 19.12 -7.74
CA ALA A 41 -13.00 18.56 -7.55
C ALA A 41 -11.96 19.64 -7.25
N ASP A 42 -11.95 20.73 -8.03
CA ASP A 42 -10.99 21.83 -7.90
C ASP A 42 -11.19 22.60 -6.58
N GLU A 43 -12.42 23.03 -6.30
CA GLU A 43 -12.75 23.75 -5.07
C GLU A 43 -12.55 22.89 -3.81
N GLY A 44 -12.96 21.63 -3.86
CA GLY A 44 -12.77 20.70 -2.75
C GLY A 44 -11.30 20.43 -2.44
N CYS A 45 -10.46 20.31 -3.46
CA CYS A 45 -9.03 20.15 -3.31
C CYS A 45 -8.38 21.40 -2.68
N LYS A 46 -8.78 22.60 -3.09
CA LYS A 46 -8.32 23.86 -2.48
C LYS A 46 -8.68 23.95 -0.99
N ILE A 47 -9.90 23.55 -0.63
CA ILE A 47 -10.34 23.53 0.78
C ILE A 47 -9.47 22.55 1.56
N TRP A 48 -9.24 21.34 1.05
CA TRP A 48 -8.37 20.36 1.71
C TRP A 48 -6.97 20.90 1.95
N ILE A 49 -6.37 21.53 0.94
CA ILE A 49 -5.02 22.11 1.03
C ILE A 49 -4.97 23.17 2.11
N ASN A 50 -5.95 24.08 2.14
CA ASN A 50 -6.02 25.13 3.16
C ASN A 50 -6.11 24.54 4.57
N GLU A 51 -6.95 23.53 4.78
CA GLU A 51 -7.07 22.84 6.07
C GLU A 51 -5.81 22.03 6.43
N SER A 52 -5.03 21.55 5.44
CA SER A 52 -3.80 20.80 5.68
C SER A 52 -2.62 21.71 6.04
N ILE A 53 -2.61 22.95 5.59
CA ILE A 53 -1.58 23.96 5.91
C ILE A 53 -1.89 24.63 7.25
N SER A 54 -3.16 24.74 7.63
CA SER A 54 -3.58 25.30 8.91
C SER A 54 -3.13 24.40 10.06
N LYS A 55 -2.38 24.95 11.02
CA LYS A 55 -1.96 24.21 12.21
C LYS A 55 -3.08 23.97 13.20
N ASP A 56 -4.04 24.91 13.26
CA ASP A 56 -5.20 24.87 14.13
C ASP A 56 -6.44 25.13 13.29
N SER A 57 -7.27 24.12 13.14
CA SER A 57 -8.54 24.28 12.44
C SER A 57 -9.53 25.07 13.29
N ALA A 58 -10.27 25.97 12.67
CA ALA A 58 -11.36 26.70 13.34
C ALA A 58 -12.46 25.77 13.88
N TYR A 59 -12.45 24.50 13.50
CA TYR A 59 -13.45 23.51 13.92
C TYR A 59 -12.99 22.62 15.07
N ASP A 60 -11.69 22.60 15.43
CA ASP A 60 -11.14 21.67 16.42
C ASP A 60 -11.80 21.81 17.79
N ASP A 61 -11.94 23.04 18.31
CA ASP A 61 -12.60 23.27 19.59
C ASP A 61 -14.06 22.78 19.62
N ALA A 62 -14.80 23.01 18.54
CA ALA A 62 -16.19 22.58 18.44
C ALA A 62 -16.29 21.05 18.34
N ILE A 63 -15.39 20.41 17.59
CA ILE A 63 -15.30 18.96 17.48
C ILE A 63 -14.93 18.35 18.83
N ASP A 64 -13.96 18.92 19.54
CA ASP A 64 -13.53 18.46 20.86
C ASP A 64 -14.66 18.52 21.89
N GLN A 65 -15.49 19.58 21.86
CA GLN A 65 -16.67 19.64 22.73
C GLN A 65 -17.66 18.50 22.46
N VAL A 66 -17.95 18.22 21.18
CA VAL A 66 -18.87 17.14 20.82
C VAL A 66 -18.27 15.77 21.13
N VAL A 67 -16.98 15.56 20.86
CA VAL A 67 -16.26 14.31 21.23
C VAL A 67 -16.31 14.08 22.74
N ASN A 68 -16.03 15.10 23.54
CA ASN A 68 -16.13 15.02 25.00
C ASN A 68 -17.55 14.67 25.47
N GLN A 69 -18.58 15.22 24.83
CA GLN A 69 -19.97 14.86 25.15
C GLN A 69 -20.29 13.42 24.83
N HIS A 70 -19.83 12.92 23.67
CA HIS A 70 -19.95 11.49 23.31
C HIS A 70 -19.24 10.61 24.35
N LEU A 71 -17.99 10.95 24.72
CA LEU A 71 -17.22 10.22 25.72
C LEU A 71 -17.94 10.14 27.07
N LEU A 72 -18.48 11.24 27.55
CA LEU A 72 -19.25 11.27 28.80
C LEU A 72 -20.48 10.35 28.75
N ASN A 73 -21.19 10.33 27.64
CA ASN A 73 -22.36 9.48 27.45
C ASN A 73 -21.98 7.99 27.36
N ILE A 74 -20.93 7.68 26.58
CA ILE A 74 -20.43 6.32 26.37
C ILE A 74 -19.92 5.71 27.70
N LYS A 75 -19.13 6.46 28.47
CA LYS A 75 -18.62 6.03 29.78
C LYS A 75 -19.73 5.73 30.80
N LYS A 76 -20.87 6.37 30.69
CA LYS A 76 -22.06 6.06 31.53
C LYS A 76 -22.75 4.76 31.12
N LEU A 77 -22.73 4.41 29.84
CA LEU A 77 -23.49 3.30 29.29
C LEU A 77 -22.65 2.02 29.18
N GLN A 78 -21.36 2.14 28.90
CA GLN A 78 -20.46 1.03 28.63
C GLN A 78 -19.40 0.90 29.74
N ARG A 79 -19.19 -0.33 30.23
CA ARG A 79 -18.19 -0.61 31.29
C ARG A 79 -16.84 -1.07 30.73
N ASN A 80 -16.83 -1.64 29.53
CA ASN A 80 -15.65 -2.21 28.89
C ASN A 80 -15.05 -1.21 27.90
N CYS A 81 -13.74 -0.98 27.93
CA CYS A 81 -13.05 -0.06 27.04
C CYS A 81 -13.23 -0.43 25.56
N ALA A 82 -13.21 -1.71 25.20
CA ALA A 82 -13.42 -2.14 23.81
C ALA A 82 -14.81 -1.72 23.30
N ASP A 83 -15.87 -1.91 24.09
CA ASP A 83 -17.23 -1.50 23.73
C ASP A 83 -17.35 0.04 23.66
N GLN A 84 -16.63 0.76 24.54
CA GLN A 84 -16.57 2.22 24.52
C GLN A 84 -15.93 2.73 23.22
N ILE A 85 -14.84 2.11 22.76
CA ILE A 85 -14.15 2.47 21.52
C ILE A 85 -15.05 2.24 20.31
N ILE A 86 -15.70 1.09 20.24
CA ILE A 86 -16.65 0.78 19.16
C ILE A 86 -17.78 1.81 19.12
N SER A 87 -18.33 2.13 20.29
CA SER A 87 -19.40 3.12 20.41
C SER A 87 -18.94 4.53 20.02
N LEU A 88 -17.72 4.93 20.39
CA LEU A 88 -17.14 6.20 20.00
C LEU A 88 -16.92 6.28 18.49
N LYS A 89 -16.30 5.26 17.89
CA LYS A 89 -16.09 5.20 16.44
C LYS A 89 -17.40 5.27 15.68
N ASN A 90 -18.45 4.60 16.15
CA ASN A 90 -19.77 4.68 15.53
C ASN A 90 -20.36 6.10 15.67
N ALA A 91 -20.23 6.75 16.81
CA ALA A 91 -20.71 8.11 17.01
C ALA A 91 -20.00 9.11 16.08
N LEU A 92 -18.66 9.03 15.99
CA LEU A 92 -17.87 9.88 15.08
C LEU A 92 -18.22 9.62 13.61
N LYS A 93 -18.45 8.35 13.24
CA LYS A 93 -18.86 7.96 11.90
C LYS A 93 -20.22 8.56 11.53
N GLU A 94 -21.18 8.55 12.43
CA GLU A 94 -22.50 9.15 12.19
C GLU A 94 -22.40 10.69 12.07
N GLU A 95 -21.54 11.35 12.85
CA GLU A 95 -21.27 12.80 12.69
C GLU A 95 -20.74 13.13 11.28
N ILE A 96 -19.88 12.25 10.73
CA ILE A 96 -19.36 12.39 9.36
C ILE A 96 -20.48 12.15 8.34
N LYS A 97 -21.27 11.08 8.48
CA LYS A 97 -22.35 10.73 7.55
C LYS A 97 -23.38 11.85 7.40
N VAL A 98 -23.85 12.39 8.53
CA VAL A 98 -24.81 13.49 8.52
C VAL A 98 -24.31 14.70 7.71
N ARG A 99 -23.01 14.99 7.78
CA ARG A 99 -22.42 16.11 7.03
C ARG A 99 -22.20 15.78 5.56
N ILE A 100 -21.87 14.52 5.23
CA ILE A 100 -21.73 14.06 3.83
C ILE A 100 -23.09 14.06 3.12
N GLN A 101 -24.16 13.72 3.81
CA GLN A 101 -25.52 13.70 3.25
C GLN A 101 -25.94 15.04 2.62
N PHE A 102 -25.38 16.15 3.08
CA PHE A 102 -25.63 17.49 2.56
C PHE A 102 -25.32 17.63 1.06
N TYR A 103 -24.33 16.90 0.55
CA TYR A 103 -23.78 17.09 -0.79
C TYR A 103 -24.47 16.27 -1.86
N ARG A 104 -24.20 16.56 -3.14
CA ARG A 104 -24.37 15.62 -4.25
C ARG A 104 -23.31 14.54 -4.14
N ARG A 105 -23.76 13.30 -4.25
CA ARG A 105 -22.90 12.12 -4.10
C ARG A 105 -21.69 12.17 -5.04
N ASP A 106 -21.94 12.39 -6.34
CA ASP A 106 -20.93 12.31 -7.36
C ASP A 106 -19.89 13.44 -7.25
N GLU A 107 -20.35 14.66 -6.88
CA GLU A 107 -19.45 15.76 -6.59
C GLU A 107 -18.59 15.51 -5.36
N PHE A 108 -19.15 14.88 -4.32
CA PHE A 108 -18.37 14.53 -3.13
C PHE A 108 -17.28 13.51 -3.46
N PHE A 109 -17.60 12.48 -4.27
CA PHE A 109 -16.57 11.55 -4.77
C PHE A 109 -15.54 12.24 -5.67
N ALA A 110 -15.96 13.21 -6.50
CA ALA A 110 -15.03 14.01 -7.31
C ALA A 110 -14.00 14.74 -6.43
N VAL A 111 -14.44 15.33 -5.32
CA VAL A 111 -13.54 15.93 -4.32
C VAL A 111 -12.56 14.90 -3.76
N LEU A 112 -13.05 13.73 -3.32
CA LEU A 112 -12.19 12.71 -2.71
C LEU A 112 -11.13 12.18 -3.69
N PHE A 113 -11.51 11.95 -4.96
CA PHE A 113 -10.56 11.54 -6.00
C PHE A 113 -9.54 12.65 -6.31
N SER A 114 -9.98 13.90 -6.32
CA SER A 114 -9.11 15.06 -6.52
C SER A 114 -8.06 15.18 -5.42
N ILE A 115 -8.48 15.07 -4.17
CA ILE A 115 -7.58 15.10 -3.01
C ILE A 115 -6.60 13.93 -3.06
N LYS A 116 -7.09 12.72 -3.35
CA LYS A 116 -6.26 11.52 -3.48
C LYS A 116 -5.19 11.68 -4.56
N GLU A 117 -5.58 12.17 -5.74
CA GLU A 117 -4.65 12.46 -6.84
C GLU A 117 -3.62 13.53 -6.46
N TYR A 118 -4.06 14.62 -5.81
CA TYR A 118 -3.17 15.68 -5.34
C TYR A 118 -2.11 15.12 -4.37
N ILE A 119 -2.51 14.33 -3.39
CA ILE A 119 -1.59 13.71 -2.43
C ILE A 119 -0.61 12.78 -3.16
N ARG A 120 -1.09 11.97 -4.10
CA ARG A 120 -0.25 11.08 -4.93
C ARG A 120 0.79 11.85 -5.73
N ARG A 121 0.39 12.96 -6.36
CA ARG A 121 1.29 13.86 -7.09
C ARG A 121 2.33 14.48 -6.17
N TYR A 122 1.90 14.94 -5.01
CA TYR A 122 2.80 15.49 -4.00
C TYR A 122 3.85 14.48 -3.55
N LEU A 123 3.45 13.26 -3.22
CA LEU A 123 4.35 12.20 -2.78
C LEU A 123 5.39 11.82 -3.86
N LEU A 124 5.03 11.87 -5.13
CA LEU A 124 5.98 11.62 -6.23
C LEU A 124 7.04 12.71 -6.40
N ARG A 125 6.68 13.96 -6.13
CA ARG A 125 7.56 15.12 -6.36
C ARG A 125 8.34 15.55 -5.14
N CYS A 126 7.83 15.25 -3.95
CA CYS A 126 8.47 15.63 -2.71
C CYS A 126 9.60 14.67 -2.35
N LYS A 127 10.82 15.18 -2.22
CA LYS A 127 11.99 14.41 -1.79
C LYS A 127 11.90 13.96 -0.33
N ARG A 128 11.15 14.71 0.48
CA ARG A 128 10.90 14.40 1.90
C ARG A 128 9.43 14.74 2.20
N PRO A 129 8.50 13.84 1.86
CA PRO A 129 7.10 14.07 2.13
C PRO A 129 6.87 14.20 3.63
N GLN A 130 6.04 15.16 4.01
CA GLN A 130 5.61 15.30 5.39
C GLN A 130 4.65 14.17 5.75
N TRP A 131 4.78 13.64 6.96
CA TRP A 131 3.94 12.55 7.48
C TRP A 131 2.43 12.85 7.36
N ASN A 132 2.04 14.09 7.54
CA ASN A 132 0.64 14.52 7.42
C ASN A 132 -0.03 14.06 6.13
N TYR A 133 0.70 14.00 5.00
CA TYR A 133 0.14 13.54 3.73
C TYR A 133 -0.17 12.05 3.68
N ILE A 134 0.53 11.22 4.45
CA ILE A 134 0.21 9.79 4.56
C ILE A 134 -1.06 9.62 5.39
N ASN A 135 -1.19 10.35 6.49
CA ASN A 135 -2.43 10.43 7.27
C ASN A 135 -3.60 10.94 6.43
N ASP A 136 -3.34 11.89 5.54
CA ASP A 136 -4.35 12.42 4.64
C ASP A 136 -4.87 11.37 3.65
N ILE A 137 -4.02 10.47 3.11
CA ILE A 137 -4.50 9.33 2.31
C ILE A 137 -5.40 8.42 3.14
N SER A 138 -5.02 8.07 4.36
CA SER A 138 -5.87 7.28 5.27
C SER A 138 -7.20 7.97 5.53
N THR A 139 -7.19 9.27 5.74
CA THR A 139 -8.40 10.08 5.96
C THR A 139 -9.31 10.09 4.73
N VAL A 140 -8.76 10.26 3.52
CA VAL A 140 -9.53 10.19 2.26
C VAL A 140 -10.14 8.81 2.08
N ASN A 141 -9.40 7.74 2.34
CA ASN A 141 -9.89 6.37 2.24
C ASN A 141 -11.04 6.10 3.23
N ILE A 142 -10.94 6.63 4.45
CA ILE A 142 -12.01 6.58 5.44
C ILE A 142 -13.24 7.33 4.93
N LEU A 143 -13.07 8.53 4.39
CA LEU A 143 -14.19 9.31 3.82
C LEU A 143 -14.83 8.59 2.64
N MET A 144 -14.06 7.98 1.73
CA MET A 144 -14.59 7.17 0.64
C MET A 144 -15.44 6.00 1.16
N LYS A 145 -14.96 5.31 2.20
CA LYS A 145 -15.68 4.21 2.84
C LYS A 145 -16.97 4.68 3.50
N ILE A 146 -16.92 5.77 4.26
CA ILE A 146 -18.11 6.32 4.93
C ILE A 146 -19.11 6.85 3.90
N ALA A 147 -18.65 7.56 2.86
CA ALA A 147 -19.50 8.06 1.80
C ALA A 147 -20.20 6.93 1.02
N SER A 148 -19.54 5.79 0.83
CA SER A 148 -20.16 4.62 0.19
C SER A 148 -21.33 4.02 0.97
N GLU A 149 -21.36 4.22 2.29
CA GLU A 149 -22.43 3.74 3.18
C GLU A 149 -23.60 4.73 3.29
N VAL A 150 -23.45 5.96 2.81
CA VAL A 150 -24.54 6.96 2.79
C VAL A 150 -25.51 6.62 1.68
N THR A 151 -26.77 6.42 2.03
CA THR A 151 -27.85 6.01 1.10
C THR A 151 -28.66 7.19 0.57
N GLU A 152 -28.75 8.26 1.33
CA GLU A 152 -29.55 9.44 1.00
C GLU A 152 -28.64 10.69 0.99
N TYR A 153 -28.73 11.47 -0.08
CA TYR A 153 -27.99 12.70 -0.31
C TYR A 153 -28.94 13.85 -0.60
N GLU A 154 -28.67 15.03 -0.06
CA GLU A 154 -29.56 16.21 -0.16
C GLU A 154 -29.40 17.02 -1.45
N ASN A 155 -28.46 16.69 -2.31
CA ASN A 155 -28.26 17.34 -3.61
C ASN A 155 -27.74 18.80 -3.59
N HIS A 156 -27.04 19.25 -2.54
CA HIS A 156 -26.38 20.53 -2.53
C HIS A 156 -25.01 20.45 -3.24
N ALA A 157 -24.77 21.40 -4.14
CA ALA A 157 -23.47 21.52 -4.78
C ALA A 157 -22.42 22.09 -3.81
N ILE A 158 -21.18 21.60 -3.92
CA ILE A 158 -20.08 22.01 -3.03
C ILE A 158 -19.76 23.50 -3.17
N TYR A 159 -19.87 24.04 -4.36
CA TYR A 159 -19.51 25.42 -4.72
C TYR A 159 -20.67 26.43 -4.68
N GLU A 160 -21.90 25.99 -4.50
CA GLU A 160 -23.07 26.90 -4.58
C GLU A 160 -23.25 27.80 -3.35
N LEU A 161 -22.66 27.45 -2.22
CA LEU A 161 -22.86 28.18 -0.96
C LEU A 161 -21.54 28.25 -0.17
N GLU A 162 -21.28 29.40 0.48
CA GLU A 162 -20.23 29.49 1.52
C GLU A 162 -20.40 28.41 2.59
N MET A 163 -21.64 28.00 2.88
CA MET A 163 -21.95 26.86 3.76
C MET A 163 -21.41 25.54 3.25
N GLY A 164 -21.41 25.30 1.93
CA GLY A 164 -20.88 24.07 1.35
C GLY A 164 -19.38 23.92 1.61
N CYS A 165 -18.63 24.99 1.37
CA CYS A 165 -17.18 25.00 1.62
C CYS A 165 -16.84 24.82 3.10
N SER A 166 -17.55 25.56 3.99
CA SER A 166 -17.35 25.45 5.43
C SER A 166 -17.73 24.08 5.98
N ASN A 167 -18.80 23.47 5.45
CA ASN A 167 -19.19 22.11 5.84
C ASN A 167 -18.17 21.08 5.35
N LEU A 168 -17.57 21.24 4.17
CA LEU A 168 -16.53 20.32 3.67
C LEU A 168 -15.28 20.36 4.56
N ALA A 169 -14.81 21.54 4.93
CA ALA A 169 -13.72 21.70 5.89
C ALA A 169 -14.03 20.98 7.21
N ASN A 170 -15.26 21.14 7.71
CA ASN A 170 -15.73 20.45 8.91
C ASN A 170 -15.74 18.91 8.73
N VAL A 171 -16.22 18.40 7.59
CA VAL A 171 -16.16 16.95 7.27
C VAL A 171 -14.73 16.43 7.32
N ILE A 172 -13.77 17.16 6.75
CA ILE A 172 -12.35 16.80 6.76
C ILE A 172 -11.82 16.71 8.19
N CYS A 173 -12.11 17.70 9.04
CA CYS A 173 -11.67 17.71 10.43
C CYS A 173 -12.28 16.55 11.23
N TRP A 174 -13.56 16.25 11.05
CA TRP A 174 -14.20 15.09 11.65
C TRP A 174 -13.58 13.76 11.20
N ALA A 175 -13.25 13.65 9.92
CA ALA A 175 -12.62 12.45 9.39
C ALA A 175 -11.19 12.28 9.93
N ARG A 176 -10.43 13.35 10.09
CA ARG A 176 -9.12 13.33 10.75
C ARG A 176 -9.23 12.87 12.20
N ARG A 177 -10.24 13.35 12.93
CA ARG A 177 -10.49 12.92 14.31
C ARG A 177 -10.87 11.44 14.39
N TYR A 178 -11.72 10.96 13.49
CA TYR A 178 -12.06 9.54 13.38
C TYR A 178 -10.83 8.69 13.04
N ASN A 179 -9.99 9.16 12.11
CA ASN A 179 -8.74 8.49 11.76
C ASN A 179 -7.81 8.41 12.97
N LEU A 180 -7.60 9.51 13.68
CA LEU A 180 -6.76 9.57 14.88
C LEU A 180 -7.19 8.53 15.92
N VAL A 181 -8.49 8.47 16.26
CA VAL A 181 -9.02 7.48 17.21
C VAL A 181 -8.78 6.04 16.71
N THR A 182 -8.96 5.82 15.40
CA THR A 182 -8.76 4.50 14.80
C THR A 182 -7.30 4.08 14.81
N GLU A 183 -6.39 4.98 14.46
CA GLU A 183 -4.95 4.73 14.45
C GLU A 183 -4.42 4.52 15.88
N ASN A 184 -4.78 5.38 16.81
CA ASN A 184 -4.40 5.25 18.21
C ASN A 184 -4.84 3.90 18.79
N TYR A 185 -6.09 3.50 18.54
CA TYR A 185 -6.57 2.18 18.97
C TYR A 185 -5.77 1.03 18.34
N ASN A 186 -5.44 1.14 17.07
CA ASN A 186 -4.62 0.12 16.39
C ASN A 186 -3.21 0.01 16.98
N ILE A 187 -2.65 1.11 17.49
CA ILE A 187 -1.31 1.13 18.10
C ILE A 187 -1.35 0.57 19.53
N VAL A 188 -2.29 1.05 20.35
CA VAL A 188 -2.35 0.71 21.78
C VAL A 188 -3.03 -0.64 22.02
N GLY A 189 -4.00 -1.02 21.17
CA GLY A 189 -4.76 -2.26 21.28
C GLY A 189 -5.57 -2.32 22.57
N ASP A 190 -5.62 -3.50 23.18
CA ASP A 190 -6.38 -3.75 24.42
C ASP A 190 -5.75 -3.12 25.69
N ASN A 191 -4.60 -2.46 25.55
CA ASN A 191 -3.91 -1.77 26.65
C ASN A 191 -4.47 -0.38 26.96
N VAL A 192 -5.58 0.02 26.34
CA VAL A 192 -6.24 1.31 26.60
C VAL A 192 -6.82 1.34 28.01
N SER A 193 -6.35 2.28 28.82
CA SER A 193 -6.88 2.51 30.17
C SER A 193 -8.06 3.47 30.17
N ASP A 194 -8.03 4.49 29.34
CA ASP A 194 -9.12 5.47 29.12
C ASP A 194 -9.30 5.74 27.62
N VAL A 195 -10.52 5.61 27.13
CA VAL A 195 -10.86 5.90 25.72
C VAL A 195 -10.61 7.35 25.34
N GLY A 196 -10.66 8.27 26.31
CA GLY A 196 -10.33 9.68 26.11
C GLY A 196 -8.89 9.90 25.61
N ASP A 197 -7.95 9.06 26.03
CA ASP A 197 -6.54 9.15 25.63
C ASP A 197 -6.33 8.90 24.13
N LEU A 198 -7.31 8.27 23.47
CA LEU A 198 -7.24 8.01 22.02
C LEU A 198 -7.71 9.21 21.16
N CYS A 199 -8.29 10.22 21.77
CA CYS A 199 -9.07 11.23 21.02
C CYS A 199 -8.29 12.47 20.63
N PHE A 200 -7.25 12.83 21.36
CA PHE A 200 -6.69 14.18 21.30
C PHE A 200 -5.21 14.22 20.89
N GLU A 201 -4.44 13.19 21.19
CA GLU A 201 -3.02 13.12 20.87
C GLU A 201 -2.69 11.83 20.11
N SER A 202 -1.68 11.90 19.25
CA SER A 202 -1.22 10.71 18.52
C SER A 202 -0.48 9.76 19.48
N ALA A 203 -0.88 8.49 19.47
CA ALA A 203 -0.17 7.41 20.18
C ALA A 203 1.05 6.89 19.42
N LEU A 204 1.43 7.50 18.29
CA LEU A 204 2.60 7.11 17.52
C LEU A 204 3.87 7.25 18.37
N PRO A 205 4.72 6.22 18.45
CA PRO A 205 6.01 6.32 19.10
C PRO A 205 6.89 7.39 18.43
N ASN A 206 7.77 8.03 19.19
CA ASN A 206 8.71 9.04 18.66
C ASN A 206 9.61 8.49 17.54
N GLU A 207 9.91 7.19 17.58
CA GLU A 207 10.71 6.49 16.57
C GLU A 207 9.96 6.26 15.25
N ALA A 208 8.65 6.47 15.24
CA ALA A 208 7.83 6.28 14.05
C ALA A 208 8.27 7.19 12.90
N ASP A 209 8.72 8.41 13.19
CA ASP A 209 9.21 9.35 12.18
C ASP A 209 10.37 8.75 11.36
N LYS A 210 11.35 8.14 12.04
CA LYS A 210 12.47 7.46 11.38
C LYS A 210 12.00 6.30 10.50
N TYR A 211 11.02 5.56 10.95
CA TYR A 211 10.44 4.48 10.18
C TYR A 211 9.73 5.00 8.92
N PHE A 212 8.96 6.07 9.05
CA PHE A 212 8.27 6.68 7.93
C PHE A 212 9.21 7.30 6.91
N ASP A 213 10.29 7.92 7.36
CA ASP A 213 11.35 8.42 6.47
C ASP A 213 11.93 7.29 5.62
N LEU A 214 12.26 6.16 6.23
CA LEU A 214 12.77 4.99 5.52
C LEU A 214 11.71 4.34 4.61
N TYR A 215 10.49 4.28 5.07
CA TYR A 215 9.37 3.74 4.31
C TYR A 215 9.09 4.56 3.05
N LEU A 216 9.19 5.89 3.14
CA LEU A 216 9.02 6.81 2.03
C LEU A 216 10.24 6.85 1.11
N GLU A 217 11.46 6.79 1.67
CA GLU A 217 12.70 6.77 0.91
C GLU A 217 12.81 5.51 0.04
N ASN A 218 12.41 4.36 0.56
CA ASN A 218 12.44 3.08 -0.14
C ASN A 218 11.20 2.83 -1.00
N GLY A 219 10.17 3.67 -0.87
CA GLY A 219 8.86 3.49 -1.48
C GLY A 219 8.00 2.46 -0.73
N VAL A 220 6.68 2.58 -0.87
CA VAL A 220 5.68 1.68 -0.26
C VAL A 220 5.91 0.22 -0.69
N PHE A 221 6.54 0.04 -1.84
CA PHE A 221 6.82 -1.26 -2.44
C PHE A 221 8.28 -1.32 -2.83
N GLU A 222 9.08 -2.02 -2.05
CA GLU A 222 10.47 -2.29 -2.39
C GLU A 222 10.57 -3.16 -3.64
N LYS A 223 11.68 -2.98 -4.37
CA LYS A 223 11.87 -3.50 -5.73
C LYS A 223 12.26 -4.97 -5.80
N ILE A 224 11.93 -5.79 -4.79
CA ILE A 224 12.24 -7.23 -4.84
C ILE A 224 11.55 -7.94 -6.00
N GLU A 225 10.31 -7.55 -6.29
CA GLU A 225 9.54 -8.10 -7.41
C GLU A 225 10.19 -7.73 -8.75
N ASP A 226 10.70 -6.49 -8.88
CA ASP A 226 11.43 -6.06 -10.08
C ASP A 226 12.74 -6.82 -10.27
N TYR A 227 13.48 -7.09 -9.20
CA TYR A 227 14.69 -7.92 -9.24
C TYR A 227 14.36 -9.33 -9.69
N THR A 228 13.28 -9.88 -9.14
CA THR A 228 12.77 -11.21 -9.47
C THR A 228 12.41 -11.36 -10.94
N ILE A 229 11.71 -10.36 -11.50
CA ILE A 229 11.22 -10.40 -12.89
C ILE A 229 12.38 -10.23 -13.89
N LYS A 230 13.37 -9.41 -13.58
CA LYS A 230 14.45 -9.04 -14.51
C LYS A 230 15.62 -10.01 -14.53
N ASN A 231 15.76 -10.88 -13.55
CA ASN A 231 16.95 -11.69 -13.39
C ASN A 231 16.86 -13.04 -14.08
N GLU A 232 17.15 -13.11 -15.39
CA GLU A 232 17.28 -14.36 -16.15
C GLU A 232 18.36 -15.29 -15.61
N PHE A 233 19.34 -14.76 -14.90
CA PHE A 233 20.49 -15.48 -14.39
C PHE A 233 20.12 -16.46 -13.27
N LEU A 234 19.13 -16.14 -12.46
CA LEU A 234 18.59 -17.01 -11.43
C LEU A 234 18.04 -18.34 -12.02
N ARG A 235 17.58 -18.31 -13.27
CA ARG A 235 17.04 -19.49 -13.96
C ARG A 235 18.07 -20.60 -14.15
N ASN A 236 19.34 -20.25 -14.27
CA ASN A 236 20.38 -21.21 -14.67
C ASN A 236 21.19 -21.80 -13.51
N LYS A 237 21.20 -21.15 -12.34
CA LYS A 237 22.01 -21.56 -11.18
C LYS A 237 21.23 -22.26 -10.06
N LEU A 238 19.91 -22.14 -10.07
CA LEU A 238 19.07 -22.67 -9.01
C LEU A 238 18.37 -23.94 -9.49
N SER A 239 18.41 -24.99 -8.67
CA SER A 239 17.76 -26.28 -8.93
C SER A 239 16.23 -26.23 -8.87
N LEU A 240 15.62 -25.16 -9.36
CA LEU A 240 14.20 -24.92 -9.27
C LEU A 240 13.45 -25.62 -10.39
N GLU A 241 13.27 -26.93 -10.32
CA GLU A 241 12.54 -27.72 -11.32
C GLU A 241 11.08 -27.31 -11.51
N GLU A 242 10.44 -26.61 -10.53
CA GLU A 242 9.03 -26.21 -10.64
C GLU A 242 8.72 -24.79 -10.13
N LYS A 243 9.73 -24.00 -9.79
CA LYS A 243 9.55 -22.75 -9.02
C LYS A 243 10.31 -21.57 -9.63
N THR A 244 10.39 -21.56 -10.96
CA THR A 244 11.04 -20.48 -11.70
C THR A 244 10.22 -19.19 -11.62
N PRO A 245 10.83 -18.01 -11.76
CA PRO A 245 10.12 -16.75 -11.97
C PRO A 245 9.01 -16.86 -13.01
N GLU A 246 9.27 -17.65 -14.06
CA GLU A 246 8.30 -17.95 -15.11
C GLU A 246 7.04 -18.66 -14.59
N SER A 247 7.16 -19.59 -13.63
CA SER A 247 5.98 -20.24 -13.01
C SER A 247 5.18 -19.27 -12.14
N ILE A 248 5.82 -18.28 -11.52
CA ILE A 248 5.16 -17.23 -10.75
C ILE A 248 4.47 -16.25 -11.69
N LEU A 249 5.16 -15.83 -12.75
CA LEU A 249 4.58 -14.94 -13.77
C LEU A 249 3.42 -15.62 -14.52
N ASN A 250 3.53 -16.92 -14.83
CA ASN A 250 2.45 -17.68 -15.44
C ASN A 250 1.26 -17.83 -14.48
N ALA A 251 1.51 -18.14 -13.20
CA ALA A 251 0.45 -18.20 -12.20
C ALA A 251 -0.23 -16.83 -12.03
N PHE A 252 0.53 -15.74 -12.06
CA PHE A 252 0.00 -14.38 -12.05
C PHE A 252 -0.83 -14.07 -13.30
N ALA A 253 -0.32 -14.42 -14.49
CA ALA A 253 -1.04 -14.25 -15.74
C ALA A 253 -2.35 -15.08 -15.78
N ASP A 254 -2.32 -16.32 -15.27
CA ASP A 254 -3.50 -17.17 -15.14
C ASP A 254 -4.54 -16.58 -14.18
N ILE A 255 -4.10 -16.00 -13.08
CA ILE A 255 -4.98 -15.31 -12.13
C ILE A 255 -5.65 -14.11 -12.79
N LEU A 256 -4.88 -13.24 -13.44
CA LEU A 256 -5.43 -12.07 -14.12
C LEU A 256 -6.46 -12.47 -15.18
N SER A 257 -6.12 -13.40 -16.06
CA SER A 257 -7.00 -13.79 -17.16
C SER A 257 -8.24 -14.56 -16.70
N SER A 258 -8.09 -15.46 -15.69
CA SER A 258 -9.18 -16.33 -15.25
C SER A 258 -10.12 -15.69 -14.23
N GLN A 259 -9.61 -14.81 -13.37
CA GLN A 259 -10.38 -14.23 -12.28
C GLN A 259 -10.82 -12.78 -12.58
N PHE A 260 -10.00 -12.01 -13.29
CA PHE A 260 -10.25 -10.61 -13.58
C PHE A 260 -10.62 -10.34 -15.04
N LEU A 261 -10.47 -11.31 -15.92
CA LEU A 261 -10.80 -11.22 -17.36
C LEU A 261 -9.98 -10.17 -18.13
N PHE A 262 -8.82 -9.79 -17.63
CA PHE A 262 -7.84 -8.94 -18.31
C PHE A 262 -6.41 -9.45 -18.03
N SER A 263 -5.44 -8.95 -18.77
CA SER A 263 -4.01 -9.28 -18.59
C SER A 263 -3.21 -8.08 -18.06
N ALA A 264 -1.98 -8.32 -17.58
CA ALA A 264 -1.06 -7.26 -17.21
C ALA A 264 -0.74 -6.33 -18.40
N LYS A 265 -0.75 -6.85 -19.64
CA LYS A 265 -0.57 -6.05 -20.85
C LYS A 265 -1.75 -5.10 -21.07
N ASP A 266 -2.96 -5.52 -20.73
CA ASP A 266 -4.16 -4.68 -20.84
C ASP A 266 -4.11 -3.54 -19.83
N LEU A 267 -3.72 -3.79 -18.58
CA LEU A 267 -3.51 -2.73 -17.59
C LEU A 267 -2.45 -1.73 -18.08
N LYS A 268 -1.33 -2.24 -18.60
CA LYS A 268 -0.28 -1.38 -19.11
C LYS A 268 -0.70 -0.57 -20.35
N ALA A 269 -1.52 -1.14 -21.22
CA ALA A 269 -2.08 -0.45 -22.37
C ALA A 269 -3.03 0.68 -21.94
N LEU A 270 -3.93 0.41 -20.97
CA LEU A 270 -4.82 1.43 -20.43
C LEU A 270 -4.03 2.53 -19.70
N GLU A 271 -3.04 2.16 -18.89
CA GLU A 271 -2.11 3.11 -18.25
C GLU A 271 -1.46 4.04 -19.28
N GLN A 272 -0.98 3.52 -20.41
CA GLN A 272 -0.38 4.32 -21.46
C GLN A 272 -1.37 5.27 -22.15
N ILE A 273 -2.63 4.86 -22.28
CA ILE A 273 -3.68 5.72 -22.80
C ILE A 273 -3.95 6.87 -21.82
N ILE A 274 -4.15 6.55 -20.54
CA ILE A 274 -4.39 7.54 -19.49
C ILE A 274 -3.21 8.49 -19.35
N PHE A 275 -1.99 7.96 -19.35
CA PHE A 275 -0.77 8.76 -19.29
C PHE A 275 -0.68 9.81 -20.40
N LYS A 276 -1.16 9.50 -21.62
CA LYS A 276 -1.17 10.43 -22.74
C LYS A 276 -2.17 11.59 -22.60
N TYR A 277 -3.16 11.46 -21.73
CA TYR A 277 -4.02 12.61 -21.41
C TYR A 277 -3.27 13.66 -20.59
N GLU A 278 -2.26 13.26 -19.84
CA GLU A 278 -1.52 14.13 -18.94
C GLU A 278 -0.15 14.56 -19.50
N PHE A 279 0.59 13.61 -20.06
CA PHE A 279 1.95 13.85 -20.54
C PHE A 279 2.10 13.38 -21.99
N LYS A 280 2.73 14.20 -22.83
CA LYS A 280 2.98 13.83 -24.23
C LYS A 280 3.96 12.65 -24.34
N ASN A 281 4.91 12.56 -23.41
CA ASN A 281 5.93 11.52 -23.38
C ASN A 281 6.61 11.40 -22.01
N ASN A 282 7.46 10.38 -21.84
CA ASN A 282 8.17 10.12 -20.59
C ASN A 282 9.15 11.25 -20.19
N GLU A 283 9.68 12.02 -21.12
CA GLU A 283 10.60 13.12 -20.79
C GLU A 283 9.83 14.29 -20.15
N GLU A 284 8.65 14.58 -20.64
CA GLU A 284 7.76 15.57 -20.03
C GLU A 284 7.36 15.15 -18.60
N PHE A 285 7.04 13.87 -18.39
CA PHE A 285 6.76 13.33 -17.05
C PHE A 285 7.98 13.45 -16.11
N LYS A 286 9.17 13.08 -16.58
CA LYS A 286 10.39 13.22 -15.77
C LYS A 286 10.68 14.68 -15.42
N ALA A 287 10.51 15.58 -16.38
CA ALA A 287 10.66 17.01 -16.16
C ALA A 287 9.65 17.50 -15.12
N TRP A 288 8.39 17.10 -15.23
CA TRP A 288 7.34 17.43 -14.28
C TRP A 288 7.65 16.91 -12.86
N VAL A 289 8.17 15.68 -12.71
CA VAL A 289 8.59 15.13 -11.40
C VAL A 289 9.74 15.94 -10.79
N GLN A 290 10.62 16.53 -11.62
CA GLN A 290 11.78 17.31 -11.17
C GLN A 290 11.49 18.79 -10.93
N GLU A 291 10.39 19.31 -11.46
CA GLU A 291 10.01 20.72 -11.29
C GLU A 291 9.59 21.01 -9.84
N GLU A 292 10.14 22.07 -9.24
CA GLU A 292 9.76 22.57 -7.91
C GLU A 292 8.53 23.49 -7.93
N LYS A 293 7.74 23.50 -9.00
CA LYS A 293 6.55 24.34 -9.10
C LYS A 293 5.42 23.89 -8.18
N GLU A 294 4.65 24.87 -7.73
CA GLU A 294 3.43 24.63 -6.96
C GLU A 294 2.46 23.72 -7.74
N LEU A 295 1.87 22.74 -7.03
CA LEU A 295 0.99 21.72 -7.58
C LEU A 295 -0.44 22.24 -7.90
N PHE A 296 -0.67 23.53 -7.71
CA PHE A 296 -2.01 24.13 -7.56
C PHE A 296 -2.70 24.56 -8.85
N SER A 297 -2.11 24.36 -10.02
CA SER A 297 -2.58 25.07 -11.22
C SER A 297 -3.66 24.37 -12.03
N ASP A 298 -3.88 23.05 -11.86
CA ASP A 298 -4.80 22.30 -12.73
C ASP A 298 -5.69 21.35 -11.93
N SER A 299 -6.93 21.14 -12.39
CA SER A 299 -7.82 20.13 -11.81
C SER A 299 -7.12 18.76 -11.89
N PRO A 300 -6.88 18.11 -10.75
CA PRO A 300 -6.05 16.90 -10.72
C PRO A 300 -6.77 15.66 -11.25
N ILE A 301 -8.06 15.75 -11.60
CA ILE A 301 -8.83 14.59 -12.09
C ILE A 301 -9.32 14.77 -13.53
N TYR A 302 -9.57 13.64 -14.17
CA TYR A 302 -10.17 13.53 -15.47
C TYR A 302 -11.61 13.01 -15.36
N VAL A 303 -12.52 13.60 -16.12
CA VAL A 303 -13.89 13.13 -16.33
C VAL A 303 -14.06 12.85 -17.82
N ILE A 304 -14.02 11.59 -18.20
CA ILE A 304 -13.95 11.16 -19.61
C ILE A 304 -15.19 10.33 -19.94
N GLU A 305 -15.77 10.55 -21.13
CA GLU A 305 -16.86 9.71 -21.62
C GLU A 305 -16.38 8.27 -21.81
N LYS A 306 -17.17 7.32 -21.26
CA LYS A 306 -16.88 5.90 -21.34
C LYS A 306 -16.76 5.43 -22.81
N GLU A 307 -17.61 5.95 -23.70
CA GLU A 307 -17.58 5.67 -25.13
C GLU A 307 -16.24 6.07 -25.78
N LEU A 308 -15.61 7.17 -25.30
CA LEU A 308 -14.30 7.59 -25.81
C LEU A 308 -13.20 6.61 -25.44
N LEU A 309 -13.25 6.06 -24.23
CA LEU A 309 -12.34 4.99 -23.80
C LEU A 309 -12.60 3.69 -24.58
N GLU A 310 -13.87 3.34 -24.83
CA GLU A 310 -14.28 2.17 -25.62
C GLU A 310 -13.83 2.26 -27.09
N LYS A 311 -13.71 3.46 -27.66
CA LYS A 311 -13.16 3.66 -29.02
C LYS A 311 -11.65 3.39 -29.12
N THR A 312 -10.94 3.57 -28.01
CA THR A 312 -9.49 3.44 -27.95
C THR A 312 -9.01 2.15 -27.30
N PHE A 313 -9.91 1.44 -26.62
CA PHE A 313 -9.61 0.24 -25.86
C PHE A 313 -10.70 -0.83 -26.06
N ASN A 314 -10.33 -2.11 -25.92
CA ASN A 314 -11.30 -3.19 -26.05
C ASN A 314 -12.41 -3.06 -25.00
N LYS A 315 -13.66 -2.96 -25.44
CA LYS A 315 -14.82 -2.72 -24.57
C LYS A 315 -14.97 -3.75 -23.44
N SER A 316 -14.86 -5.04 -23.75
CA SER A 316 -15.06 -6.10 -22.75
C SER A 316 -13.94 -6.12 -21.72
N ILE A 317 -12.71 -5.82 -22.13
CA ILE A 317 -11.56 -5.71 -21.24
C ILE A 317 -11.67 -4.44 -20.39
N LEU A 318 -12.05 -3.31 -20.99
CA LEU A 318 -12.30 -2.07 -20.24
C LEU A 318 -13.38 -2.27 -19.16
N GLU A 319 -14.48 -2.91 -19.48
CA GLU A 319 -15.52 -3.24 -18.50
C GLU A 319 -14.99 -4.13 -17.37
N ALA A 320 -14.16 -5.13 -17.68
CA ALA A 320 -13.54 -5.99 -16.67
C ALA A 320 -12.62 -5.18 -15.74
N ILE A 321 -11.82 -4.25 -16.29
CA ILE A 321 -10.96 -3.35 -15.53
C ILE A 321 -11.80 -2.40 -14.67
N LEU A 322 -12.81 -1.75 -15.22
CA LEU A 322 -13.70 -0.88 -14.46
C LEU A 322 -14.45 -1.64 -13.37
N ASN A 323 -14.97 -2.84 -13.64
CA ASN A 323 -15.59 -3.67 -12.62
C ASN A 323 -14.64 -4.06 -11.48
N THR A 324 -13.34 -4.07 -11.72
CA THR A 324 -12.33 -4.38 -10.70
C THR A 324 -11.95 -3.14 -9.88
N PHE A 325 -11.76 -2.00 -10.53
CA PHE A 325 -11.14 -0.82 -9.93
C PHE A 325 -12.09 0.36 -9.71
N SER A 326 -13.38 0.26 -10.10
CA SER A 326 -14.37 1.30 -9.79
C SER A 326 -14.95 1.09 -8.41
N ILE A 327 -14.84 2.11 -7.54
CA ILE A 327 -15.30 2.03 -6.16
C ILE A 327 -16.79 1.78 -6.06
N ASN A 328 -17.60 2.37 -6.93
CA ASN A 328 -19.06 2.22 -6.90
C ASN A 328 -19.57 0.81 -7.29
N LYS A 329 -18.73 -0.02 -7.89
CA LYS A 329 -19.04 -1.45 -8.11
C LYS A 329 -18.89 -2.30 -6.84
N HIS A 330 -18.27 -1.75 -5.81
CA HIS A 330 -17.88 -2.47 -4.60
C HIS A 330 -18.49 -1.92 -3.31
N PHE A 331 -19.41 -0.97 -3.36
CA PHE A 331 -19.99 -0.34 -2.18
C PHE A 331 -20.53 -1.33 -1.14
N ASP A 332 -21.14 -2.43 -1.58
CA ASP A 332 -21.67 -3.46 -0.68
C ASP A 332 -20.60 -4.40 -0.09
N SER A 333 -19.38 -4.33 -0.58
CA SER A 333 -18.32 -5.30 -0.26
C SER A 333 -16.95 -4.68 -0.02
N LEU A 334 -16.90 -3.35 0.23
CA LEU A 334 -15.64 -2.65 0.47
C LEU A 334 -14.88 -3.28 1.62
N ALA A 335 -13.76 -3.88 1.27
CA ALA A 335 -12.72 -4.23 2.22
C ALA A 335 -11.93 -2.97 2.60
N ASP A 336 -11.05 -3.07 3.61
CA ASP A 336 -10.25 -1.95 4.11
C ASP A 336 -9.14 -1.48 3.15
N TYR A 337 -9.24 -1.79 1.84
CA TYR A 337 -8.20 -1.55 0.82
C TYR A 337 -8.65 -0.56 -0.24
N MET A 338 -8.99 0.67 0.19
CA MET A 338 -9.45 1.74 -0.71
C MET A 338 -8.40 2.17 -1.75
N GLU A 339 -7.12 1.89 -1.49
CA GLU A 339 -6.03 2.13 -2.43
C GLU A 339 -6.16 1.38 -3.74
N LEU A 340 -6.96 0.30 -3.77
CA LEU A 340 -7.20 -0.48 -4.97
C LEU A 340 -8.28 0.11 -5.87
N PHE A 341 -8.92 1.21 -5.49
CA PHE A 341 -9.96 1.84 -6.29
C PHE A 341 -9.48 3.19 -6.83
N CYS A 342 -9.41 3.30 -8.15
CA CYS A 342 -8.95 4.50 -8.86
C CYS A 342 -9.95 5.04 -9.87
N PHE A 343 -11.11 4.39 -10.02
CA PHE A 343 -12.19 4.84 -10.90
C PHE A 343 -13.49 5.05 -10.12
N PHE A 344 -14.28 5.99 -10.62
CA PHE A 344 -15.66 6.19 -10.23
C PHE A 344 -16.50 6.40 -11.49
N GLU A 345 -17.53 5.58 -11.69
CA GLU A 345 -18.42 5.68 -12.83
C GLU A 345 -19.64 6.54 -12.47
N VAL A 346 -19.89 7.58 -13.27
CA VAL A 346 -21.03 8.50 -13.14
C VAL A 346 -21.71 8.55 -14.48
N ASP A 347 -22.92 8.02 -14.58
CA ASP A 347 -23.69 7.93 -15.82
C ASP A 347 -22.83 7.38 -16.98
N ASP A 348 -22.60 8.20 -18.01
CA ASP A 348 -21.77 7.87 -19.17
C ASP A 348 -20.28 8.21 -18.98
N PHE A 349 -19.87 8.71 -17.81
CA PHE A 349 -18.52 9.14 -17.55
C PHE A 349 -17.76 8.17 -16.63
N VAL A 350 -16.44 8.18 -16.81
CA VAL A 350 -15.48 7.59 -15.86
C VAL A 350 -14.61 8.72 -15.32
N MET A 351 -14.55 8.82 -14.02
CA MET A 351 -13.75 9.79 -13.28
C MET A 351 -12.53 9.11 -12.65
N PHE A 352 -11.36 9.72 -12.76
CA PHE A 352 -10.11 9.19 -12.21
C PHE A 352 -9.01 10.26 -12.11
N GLY A 353 -8.01 10.01 -11.26
CA GLY A 353 -6.73 10.72 -11.25
C GLY A 353 -5.69 9.97 -12.08
N GLY A 354 -4.90 10.67 -12.89
CA GLY A 354 -3.94 10.01 -13.79
C GLY A 354 -2.83 9.27 -13.04
N ILE A 355 -2.23 9.90 -12.04
CA ILE A 355 -1.18 9.31 -11.20
C ILE A 355 -1.76 8.24 -10.27
N ASP A 356 -2.97 8.46 -9.75
CA ASP A 356 -3.65 7.47 -8.90
C ASP A 356 -3.90 6.16 -9.64
N VAL A 357 -4.30 6.18 -10.91
CA VAL A 357 -4.46 4.98 -11.74
C VAL A 357 -3.15 4.23 -11.88
N VAL A 358 -2.06 4.92 -12.26
CA VAL A 358 -0.75 4.30 -12.44
C VAL A 358 -0.27 3.65 -11.14
N GLN A 359 -0.41 4.35 -10.02
CA GLN A 359 -0.01 3.81 -8.71
C GLN A 359 -0.90 2.66 -8.27
N THR A 360 -2.21 2.77 -8.47
CA THR A 360 -3.17 1.71 -8.12
C THR A 360 -2.89 0.43 -8.89
N PHE A 361 -2.62 0.50 -10.19
CA PHE A 361 -2.27 -0.70 -10.98
C PHE A 361 -0.97 -1.33 -10.49
N GLY A 362 0.05 -0.51 -10.16
CA GLY A 362 1.29 -0.99 -9.57
C GLY A 362 1.09 -1.63 -8.18
N ILE A 363 0.23 -1.05 -7.35
CA ILE A 363 -0.14 -1.60 -6.04
C ILE A 363 -0.85 -2.95 -6.23
N PHE A 364 -1.84 -3.01 -7.10
CA PHE A 364 -2.60 -4.23 -7.39
C PHE A 364 -1.70 -5.37 -7.88
N GLU A 365 -0.79 -5.11 -8.81
CA GLU A 365 0.18 -6.08 -9.29
C GLU A 365 1.04 -6.64 -8.14
N LYS A 366 1.56 -5.77 -7.28
CA LYS A 366 2.37 -6.15 -6.12
C LYS A 366 1.56 -6.88 -5.05
N PHE A 367 0.30 -6.52 -4.87
CA PHE A 367 -0.63 -7.25 -4.01
C PHE A 367 -0.84 -8.68 -4.50
N LEU A 368 -1.07 -8.88 -5.78
CA LEU A 368 -1.22 -10.20 -6.36
C LEU A 368 0.05 -11.03 -6.24
N LEU A 369 1.21 -10.46 -6.58
CA LEU A 369 2.50 -11.13 -6.47
C LEU A 369 2.84 -11.51 -5.03
N SER A 370 2.42 -10.70 -4.05
CA SER A 370 2.61 -10.99 -2.63
C SER A 370 1.53 -11.92 -2.03
N GLY A 371 0.53 -12.33 -2.81
CA GLY A 371 -0.52 -13.27 -2.38
C GLY A 371 -1.64 -12.62 -1.54
N HIS A 372 -1.80 -11.29 -1.59
CA HIS A 372 -2.73 -10.54 -0.74
C HIS A 372 -4.09 -10.24 -1.33
N TYR A 373 -4.26 -10.60 -2.56
CA TYR A 373 -5.49 -10.40 -3.28
C TYR A 373 -6.75 -10.94 -2.58
N ILE A 374 -6.65 -12.09 -1.91
CA ILE A 374 -7.80 -12.76 -1.25
C ILE A 374 -8.46 -11.86 -0.18
N GLU A 375 -7.66 -11.05 0.51
CA GLU A 375 -8.16 -10.17 1.57
C GLU A 375 -8.90 -8.95 1.00
N ALA A 376 -8.45 -8.45 -0.16
CA ALA A 376 -9.06 -7.29 -0.81
C ALA A 376 -10.39 -7.60 -1.50
N TYR A 377 -10.54 -8.82 -2.07
CA TYR A 377 -11.70 -9.22 -2.86
C TYR A 377 -12.37 -10.47 -2.27
N LYS A 378 -12.87 -10.40 -1.05
CA LYS A 378 -13.41 -11.55 -0.28
C LYS A 378 -14.59 -12.29 -0.91
N LYS A 379 -15.28 -11.73 -1.89
CA LYS A 379 -16.45 -12.35 -2.53
C LYS A 379 -16.09 -13.02 -3.86
N GLY A 380 -16.29 -14.32 -3.96
CA GLY A 380 -16.41 -15.04 -5.24
C GLY A 380 -15.15 -15.72 -5.75
N ILE A 381 -14.05 -15.75 -4.99
CA ILE A 381 -12.83 -16.39 -5.45
C ILE A 381 -12.73 -17.82 -4.93
N SER A 382 -12.89 -18.76 -5.83
CA SER A 382 -12.99 -20.19 -5.51
C SER A 382 -11.63 -20.90 -5.34
N SER A 383 -10.48 -20.25 -5.59
CA SER A 383 -9.20 -20.97 -5.59
C SER A 383 -8.10 -20.33 -4.74
N ASN A 384 -8.22 -20.46 -3.43
CA ASN A 384 -7.13 -20.20 -2.49
C ASN A 384 -5.80 -20.90 -2.84
N LYS A 385 -5.84 -21.99 -3.65
CA LYS A 385 -4.66 -22.82 -3.94
C LYS A 385 -3.63 -22.12 -4.81
N ILE A 386 -4.07 -21.35 -5.84
CA ILE A 386 -3.16 -20.67 -6.77
C ILE A 386 -2.41 -19.57 -6.03
N PHE A 387 -3.13 -18.74 -5.26
CA PHE A 387 -2.54 -17.65 -4.48
C PHE A 387 -1.62 -18.16 -3.37
N THR A 388 -2.04 -19.19 -2.62
CA THR A 388 -1.20 -19.80 -1.59
C THR A 388 0.08 -20.39 -2.20
N LYS A 389 -0.01 -20.98 -3.41
CA LYS A 389 1.16 -21.49 -4.13
C LYS A 389 2.05 -20.33 -4.59
N ALA A 390 1.49 -19.27 -5.16
CA ALA A 390 2.25 -18.09 -5.58
C ALA A 390 2.97 -17.43 -4.39
N GLN A 391 2.29 -17.22 -3.27
CA GLN A 391 2.87 -16.67 -2.06
C GLN A 391 4.03 -17.51 -1.51
N ARG A 392 3.84 -18.82 -1.41
CA ARG A 392 4.92 -19.74 -0.99
C ARG A 392 6.10 -19.70 -1.95
N ASN A 393 5.84 -19.62 -3.24
CA ASN A 393 6.87 -19.52 -4.24
C ASN A 393 7.66 -18.21 -4.11
N MET A 394 7.00 -17.07 -3.87
CA MET A 394 7.67 -15.80 -3.67
C MET A 394 8.53 -15.78 -2.40
N SER A 395 8.06 -16.32 -1.29
CA SER A 395 8.86 -16.43 -0.06
C SER A 395 10.13 -17.26 -0.27
N LYS A 396 10.00 -18.42 -0.91
CA LYS A 396 11.16 -19.26 -1.26
C LYS A 396 12.08 -18.58 -2.26
N TYR A 397 11.49 -17.91 -3.23
CA TYR A 397 12.24 -17.19 -4.24
C TYR A 397 13.07 -16.05 -3.63
N PHE A 398 12.57 -15.41 -2.60
CA PHE A 398 13.32 -14.39 -1.87
C PHE A 398 14.63 -14.93 -1.29
N SER A 399 14.63 -16.14 -0.69
CA SER A 399 15.83 -16.80 -0.20
C SER A 399 16.87 -16.98 -1.31
N TYR A 400 16.42 -17.36 -2.49
CA TYR A 400 17.32 -17.54 -3.63
C TYR A 400 17.81 -16.21 -4.22
N CYS A 401 17.00 -15.16 -4.22
CA CYS A 401 17.46 -13.81 -4.62
C CYS A 401 18.59 -13.31 -3.72
N VAL A 402 18.45 -13.51 -2.41
CA VAL A 402 19.48 -13.13 -1.44
C VAL A 402 20.74 -13.98 -1.66
N ALA A 403 20.59 -15.28 -1.82
CA ALA A 403 21.71 -16.20 -2.06
C ALA A 403 22.47 -15.85 -3.35
N ASP A 404 21.76 -15.56 -4.43
CA ASP A 404 22.36 -15.14 -5.71
C ASP A 404 23.08 -13.79 -5.61
N LEU A 405 22.46 -12.80 -4.97
CA LEU A 405 23.09 -11.50 -4.73
C LEU A 405 24.43 -11.65 -3.99
N LEU A 406 24.45 -12.44 -2.91
CA LEU A 406 25.66 -12.68 -2.12
C LEU A 406 26.71 -13.43 -2.94
N ALA A 407 26.34 -14.51 -3.65
CA ALA A 407 27.27 -15.28 -4.46
C ALA A 407 27.92 -14.46 -5.58
N ASN A 408 27.15 -13.59 -6.24
CA ASN A 408 27.66 -12.70 -7.29
C ASN A 408 28.60 -11.61 -6.76
N ASN A 409 28.61 -11.38 -5.45
CA ASN A 409 29.47 -10.39 -4.79
C ASN A 409 30.55 -11.04 -3.92
N GLY A 410 30.95 -12.28 -4.23
CA GLY A 410 32.13 -12.94 -3.66
C GLY A 410 31.90 -13.65 -2.31
N TYR A 411 30.67 -13.74 -1.84
CA TYR A 411 30.35 -14.56 -0.67
C TYR A 411 30.25 -16.03 -1.07
N ILE A 412 30.71 -16.94 -0.22
CA ILE A 412 30.62 -18.37 -0.45
C ILE A 412 29.43 -18.95 0.32
N LEU A 413 28.56 -19.64 -0.40
CA LEU A 413 27.38 -20.28 0.15
C LEU A 413 27.51 -21.81 0.08
N PRO A 414 26.80 -22.56 0.95
CA PRO A 414 26.68 -24.00 0.81
C PRO A 414 26.15 -24.40 -0.56
N THR A 415 26.63 -25.53 -1.06
CA THR A 415 26.17 -26.08 -2.34
C THR A 415 25.57 -27.47 -2.12
N GLU A 416 24.72 -27.89 -3.06
CA GLU A 416 24.19 -29.24 -3.15
C GLU A 416 24.22 -29.74 -4.60
N ILE A 417 24.22 -31.03 -4.78
CA ILE A 417 24.20 -31.65 -6.13
C ILE A 417 22.76 -32.01 -6.48
N VAL A 418 22.19 -31.28 -7.44
CA VAL A 418 20.86 -31.54 -7.98
C VAL A 418 20.98 -31.85 -9.45
N ASN A 419 20.44 -32.99 -9.89
CA ASN A 419 20.50 -33.42 -11.29
C ASN A 419 21.93 -33.42 -11.90
N LYS A 420 22.93 -33.82 -11.10
CA LYS A 420 24.37 -33.84 -11.45
C LYS A 420 24.98 -32.45 -11.68
N LYS A 421 24.32 -31.37 -11.25
CA LYS A 421 24.85 -30.01 -11.25
C LYS A 421 25.03 -29.55 -9.81
N GLU A 422 26.12 -28.82 -9.56
CA GLU A 422 26.32 -28.14 -8.30
C GLU A 422 25.48 -26.87 -8.30
N CYS A 423 24.61 -26.75 -7.28
CA CYS A 423 23.66 -25.62 -7.11
C CYS A 423 23.85 -25.00 -5.74
N ILE A 424 23.63 -23.70 -5.62
CA ILE A 424 23.59 -23.01 -4.32
C ILE A 424 22.42 -23.54 -3.51
N ARG A 425 22.67 -23.84 -2.23
CA ARG A 425 21.66 -24.28 -1.28
C ARG A 425 21.21 -23.12 -0.42
N ALA A 426 19.95 -22.77 -0.49
CA ALA A 426 19.23 -21.94 0.48
C ALA A 426 18.29 -22.82 1.32
N GLU A 427 17.67 -22.25 2.38
CA GLU A 427 16.77 -22.96 3.29
C GLU A 427 17.45 -24.21 3.92
N ILE A 428 18.47 -23.97 4.75
CA ILE A 428 19.29 -25.01 5.35
C ILE A 428 18.63 -25.54 6.62
N ASP A 429 18.07 -26.73 6.57
CA ASP A 429 17.39 -27.42 7.66
C ASP A 429 18.31 -28.29 8.53
N LYS A 430 19.52 -28.57 8.01
CA LYS A 430 20.46 -29.47 8.66
C LYS A 430 21.92 -29.11 8.32
N ILE A 431 22.75 -29.03 9.35
CA ILE A 431 24.21 -28.96 9.25
C ILE A 431 24.77 -30.07 10.14
N GLU A 432 25.45 -31.04 9.53
CA GLU A 432 26.07 -32.18 10.23
C GLU A 432 27.55 -31.88 10.51
N ILE A 433 27.91 -31.86 11.79
CA ILE A 433 29.28 -31.77 12.27
C ILE A 433 29.51 -32.93 13.23
N GLU A 434 30.51 -33.76 13.00
CA GLU A 434 30.85 -34.91 13.84
C GLU A 434 29.64 -35.87 14.05
N ASN A 435 28.82 -36.03 13.04
CA ASN A 435 27.58 -36.86 13.00
C ASN A 435 26.41 -36.28 13.84
N GLU A 436 26.50 -35.06 14.30
CA GLU A 436 25.42 -34.38 15.00
C GLU A 436 24.86 -33.24 14.15
N ASN A 437 23.52 -33.08 14.12
CA ASN A 437 22.88 -31.93 13.53
C ASN A 437 22.90 -30.79 14.54
N ILE A 438 23.74 -29.79 14.26
CA ILE A 438 23.93 -28.62 15.15
C ILE A 438 22.75 -27.67 15.19
N LEU A 439 21.76 -27.81 14.29
CA LEU A 439 20.51 -27.02 14.28
C LEU A 439 19.43 -27.66 15.16
N LYS A 440 19.84 -28.31 16.26
CA LYS A 440 18.96 -28.83 17.32
C LYS A 440 19.39 -28.30 18.67
N ASP A 441 18.42 -28.11 19.55
CA ASP A 441 18.70 -27.77 20.95
C ASP A 441 19.17 -29.00 21.75
N SER A 442 19.53 -28.79 23.02
CA SER A 442 19.97 -29.86 23.93
C SER A 442 18.92 -30.97 24.16
N ASN A 443 17.65 -30.72 23.82
CA ASN A 443 16.54 -31.67 23.94
C ASN A 443 16.26 -32.35 22.59
N GLY A 444 17.04 -32.08 21.55
CA GLY A 444 16.87 -32.63 20.20
C GLY A 444 15.78 -31.94 19.38
N LYS A 445 15.19 -30.85 19.88
CA LYS A 445 14.20 -30.07 19.13
C LYS A 445 14.90 -29.20 18.09
N ALA A 446 14.36 -29.17 16.85
CA ALA A 446 14.88 -28.34 15.78
C ALA A 446 14.80 -26.84 16.12
N LEU A 447 15.88 -26.10 15.86
CA LEU A 447 15.97 -24.64 16.00
C LEU A 447 15.33 -23.87 14.82
N GLY A 448 14.83 -24.61 13.81
CA GLY A 448 14.33 -24.07 12.54
C GLY A 448 15.43 -23.98 11.49
N ASP A 449 15.01 -23.67 10.27
CA ASP A 449 15.89 -23.58 9.11
C ASP A 449 16.64 -22.24 9.12
N ILE A 450 17.83 -22.21 8.50
CA ILE A 450 18.54 -21.00 8.16
C ILE A 450 18.20 -20.68 6.70
N ASP A 451 17.51 -19.56 6.47
CA ASP A 451 17.07 -19.23 5.11
C ASP A 451 18.25 -19.01 4.16
N VAL A 452 19.28 -18.26 4.59
CA VAL A 452 20.53 -18.13 3.84
C VAL A 452 21.72 -18.10 4.80
N LEU A 453 22.75 -18.90 4.48
CA LEU A 453 24.02 -18.97 5.16
C LEU A 453 25.13 -18.60 4.17
N ALA A 454 25.99 -17.66 4.52
CA ALA A 454 27.08 -17.22 3.65
C ALA A 454 28.38 -17.01 4.43
N ILE A 455 29.50 -17.18 3.76
CA ILE A 455 30.84 -16.89 4.33
C ILE A 455 31.50 -15.79 3.53
N ASN A 456 31.97 -14.77 4.24
CA ASN A 456 32.92 -13.80 3.73
C ASN A 456 34.33 -14.19 4.18
N ILE A 457 35.17 -14.64 3.24
CA ILE A 457 36.53 -15.10 3.54
C ILE A 457 37.41 -13.92 3.94
N ASP A 458 37.29 -12.80 3.26
CA ASP A 458 38.16 -11.64 3.47
C ASP A 458 37.95 -11.01 4.85
N LYS A 459 36.69 -10.90 5.28
CA LYS A 459 36.33 -10.39 6.60
C LYS A 459 36.32 -11.45 7.68
N LYS A 460 36.48 -12.72 7.33
CA LYS A 460 36.34 -13.88 8.23
C LYS A 460 35.02 -13.88 8.99
N GLU A 461 33.92 -13.75 8.26
CA GLU A 461 32.58 -13.70 8.81
C GLU A 461 31.71 -14.84 8.28
N ILE A 462 30.88 -15.40 9.17
CA ILE A 462 29.78 -16.28 8.87
C ILE A 462 28.50 -15.46 9.02
N LEU A 463 27.74 -15.32 7.96
CA LEU A 463 26.52 -14.52 7.92
C LEU A 463 25.30 -15.43 7.89
N LEU A 464 24.38 -15.23 8.82
CA LEU A 464 23.12 -15.94 8.93
C LEU A 464 21.98 -14.96 8.61
N PHE A 465 21.13 -15.32 7.70
CA PHE A 465 19.97 -14.49 7.37
C PHE A 465 18.69 -15.27 7.67
N GLU A 466 17.84 -14.66 8.47
CA GLU A 466 16.42 -14.99 8.60
C GLU A 466 15.64 -14.06 7.69
N LEU A 467 14.91 -14.60 6.75
CA LEU A 467 14.23 -13.85 5.71
C LEU A 467 12.73 -13.76 5.98
N LYS A 468 12.18 -12.58 5.81
CA LYS A 468 10.74 -12.35 5.92
C LYS A 468 10.23 -11.64 4.68
N TYR A 469 9.55 -12.41 3.84
CA TYR A 469 8.79 -11.90 2.71
C TYR A 469 7.32 -11.81 3.10
N TYR A 470 6.83 -10.61 3.31
CA TYR A 470 5.43 -10.39 3.66
C TYR A 470 4.85 -9.19 2.92
N LYS A 471 3.54 -9.07 3.01
CA LYS A 471 2.81 -8.06 2.30
C LYS A 471 3.25 -6.64 2.63
N PRO A 472 3.17 -5.72 1.64
CA PRO A 472 3.35 -4.31 1.94
C PRO A 472 2.31 -3.87 2.97
N ALA A 473 2.72 -3.02 3.88
CA ALA A 473 1.81 -2.31 4.76
C ALA A 473 1.19 -1.16 3.98
N ILE A 474 -0.12 -1.03 4.06
CA ILE A 474 -0.89 0.03 3.37
C ILE A 474 -1.66 0.89 4.35
N SER A 475 -1.59 0.55 5.63
CA SER A 475 -2.24 1.27 6.71
C SER A 475 -1.35 1.27 7.96
N ILE A 476 -1.59 2.20 8.85
CA ILE A 476 -0.94 2.23 10.17
C ILE A 476 -1.23 0.95 10.96
N HIS A 477 -2.45 0.41 10.84
CA HIS A 477 -2.78 -0.89 11.42
C HIS A 477 -1.84 -2.00 10.92
N ASP A 478 -1.61 -2.09 9.63
CA ASP A 478 -0.69 -3.09 9.08
C ASP A 478 0.73 -2.92 9.62
N LEU A 479 1.20 -1.67 9.76
CA LEU A 479 2.54 -1.38 10.27
C LEU A 479 2.71 -1.84 11.73
N PHE A 480 1.78 -1.46 12.60
CA PHE A 480 1.94 -1.70 14.03
C PHE A 480 1.40 -3.05 14.50
N VAL A 481 0.24 -3.47 14.03
CA VAL A 481 -0.39 -4.72 14.52
C VAL A 481 0.20 -5.93 13.82
N ARG A 482 0.23 -5.91 12.49
CA ARG A 482 0.74 -7.04 11.71
C ARG A 482 2.25 -7.21 11.84
N ASP A 483 3.00 -6.12 11.75
CA ASP A 483 4.46 -6.16 11.83
C ASP A 483 4.91 -6.62 13.21
N LYS A 484 4.21 -6.22 14.29
CA LYS A 484 4.40 -6.75 15.63
C LYS A 484 4.17 -8.26 15.67
N SER A 485 3.03 -8.71 15.16
CA SER A 485 2.69 -10.14 15.12
C SER A 485 3.74 -10.98 14.37
N LEU A 486 4.32 -10.44 13.31
CA LEU A 486 5.31 -11.16 12.51
C LEU A 486 6.68 -11.30 13.18
N ILE A 487 7.10 -10.34 13.97
CA ILE A 487 8.43 -10.30 14.59
C ILE A 487 8.37 -10.64 16.07
N VAL A 488 7.57 -9.93 16.85
CA VAL A 488 7.53 -10.04 18.31
C VAL A 488 6.75 -11.27 18.74
N ASP A 489 5.48 -11.41 18.32
CA ASP A 489 4.60 -12.48 18.80
C ASP A 489 5.07 -13.87 18.37
N LYS A 490 5.72 -13.98 17.21
CA LYS A 490 6.32 -15.23 16.71
C LYS A 490 7.72 -15.51 17.26
N ARG A 491 8.24 -14.66 18.12
CA ARG A 491 9.56 -14.79 18.73
C ARG A 491 10.69 -15.01 17.71
N VAL A 492 10.63 -14.32 16.58
CA VAL A 492 11.58 -14.52 15.48
C VAL A 492 13.00 -14.24 15.95
N LEU A 493 13.19 -13.20 16.76
CA LEU A 493 14.52 -12.81 17.27
C LEU A 493 15.12 -13.88 18.18
N GLU A 494 14.34 -14.50 19.08
CA GLU A 494 14.80 -15.62 19.92
C GLU A 494 15.28 -16.81 19.06
N HIS A 495 14.58 -17.09 17.96
CA HIS A 495 14.98 -18.17 17.02
C HIS A 495 16.28 -17.84 16.29
N ILE A 496 16.49 -16.59 15.89
CA ILE A 496 17.74 -16.14 15.25
C ILE A 496 18.90 -16.29 16.23
N GLN A 497 18.76 -15.79 17.45
CA GLN A 497 19.78 -15.88 18.50
C GLN A 497 20.13 -17.32 18.85
N ALA A 498 19.14 -18.20 18.93
CA ALA A 498 19.38 -19.64 19.21
C ALA A 498 20.23 -20.29 18.12
N ARG A 499 19.95 -20.00 16.84
CA ARG A 499 20.74 -20.47 15.70
C ARG A 499 22.13 -19.84 15.66
N GLU A 500 22.25 -18.55 15.93
CA GLU A 500 23.54 -17.87 16.03
C GLU A 500 24.44 -18.50 17.10
N LYS A 501 23.89 -18.80 18.27
CA LYS A 501 24.61 -19.48 19.35
C LYS A 501 25.07 -20.88 18.94
N ALA A 502 24.20 -21.65 18.26
CA ALA A 502 24.54 -22.97 17.76
C ALA A 502 25.69 -22.93 16.73
N ILE A 503 25.61 -22.04 15.75
CA ILE A 503 26.65 -21.84 14.74
C ILE A 503 27.95 -21.32 15.37
N SER A 504 27.88 -20.37 16.31
CA SER A 504 29.04 -19.83 17.02
C SER A 504 29.80 -20.89 17.80
N SER A 505 29.09 -21.81 18.45
CA SER A 505 29.68 -22.93 19.16
C SER A 505 30.42 -23.92 18.24
N HIS A 506 30.03 -24.01 16.97
CA HIS A 506 30.56 -24.95 15.99
C HIS A 506 31.21 -24.27 14.77
N LYS A 507 31.57 -22.96 14.87
CA LYS A 507 31.98 -22.12 13.74
C LYS A 507 33.09 -22.74 12.88
N ARG A 508 34.12 -23.38 13.48
CA ARG A 508 35.17 -24.07 12.71
C ARG A 508 34.65 -25.24 11.88
N GLY A 509 33.70 -26.00 12.44
CA GLY A 509 33.03 -27.09 11.73
C GLY A 509 32.18 -26.58 10.58
N VAL A 510 31.43 -25.51 10.80
CA VAL A 510 30.60 -24.86 9.77
C VAL A 510 31.47 -24.32 8.62
N VAL A 511 32.57 -23.63 8.92
CA VAL A 511 33.51 -23.15 7.90
C VAL A 511 34.10 -24.32 7.11
N LYS A 512 34.51 -25.40 7.80
CA LYS A 512 35.02 -26.61 7.15
C LYS A 512 33.94 -27.29 6.30
N TYR A 513 32.71 -27.34 6.75
CA TYR A 513 31.56 -27.89 6.01
C TYR A 513 31.35 -27.16 4.68
N ILE A 514 31.47 -25.82 4.65
CA ILE A 514 31.23 -25.00 3.45
C ILE A 514 32.46 -24.87 2.57
N LEU A 515 33.66 -24.61 3.17
CA LEU A 515 34.89 -24.34 2.44
C LEU A 515 35.81 -25.56 2.26
N GLY A 516 35.49 -26.70 2.86
CA GLY A 516 36.36 -27.89 2.90
C GLY A 516 37.54 -27.75 3.88
N LYS A 517 37.91 -26.54 4.31
CA LYS A 517 38.98 -26.22 5.25
C LYS A 517 38.61 -25.02 6.13
N CYS A 518 39.27 -24.88 7.26
CA CYS A 518 39.13 -23.69 8.11
C CYS A 518 40.53 -23.10 8.40
N ASP A 519 40.76 -21.88 7.96
CA ASP A 519 42.04 -21.17 8.01
C ASP A 519 42.04 -19.95 8.92
N GLY A 520 41.29 -19.98 10.00
CA GLY A 520 41.27 -18.90 10.96
C GLY A 520 40.09 -18.91 11.91
N ASP A 521 39.95 -17.82 12.63
CA ASP A 521 38.79 -17.61 13.50
C ASP A 521 37.80 -16.71 12.81
N TYR A 522 36.54 -17.20 12.72
CA TYR A 522 35.45 -16.52 12.05
C TYR A 522 34.49 -15.93 13.08
N ARG A 523 33.98 -14.72 12.80
CA ARG A 523 32.91 -14.11 13.55
C ARG A 523 31.56 -14.51 12.97
N VAL A 524 30.59 -14.79 13.82
CA VAL A 524 29.20 -15.05 13.40
C VAL A 524 28.41 -13.76 13.52
N ARG A 525 27.61 -13.44 12.52
CA ARG A 525 26.66 -12.33 12.51
C ARG A 525 25.33 -12.81 11.97
N SER A 526 24.28 -12.40 12.63
CA SER A 526 22.91 -12.76 12.24
C SER A 526 22.12 -11.53 11.83
N PHE A 527 21.32 -11.70 10.80
CA PHE A 527 20.49 -10.64 10.24
C PHE A 527 19.03 -11.07 10.20
N LEU A 528 18.15 -10.18 10.63
CA LEU A 528 16.77 -10.20 10.24
C LEU A 528 16.64 -9.39 8.94
N LEU A 529 16.43 -10.07 7.83
CA LEU A 529 16.29 -9.45 6.52
C LEU A 529 14.82 -9.47 6.08
N THR A 530 14.28 -8.31 5.81
CA THR A 530 12.90 -8.21 5.33
C THR A 530 12.85 -7.71 3.89
N ALA A 531 11.92 -8.23 3.11
CA ALA A 531 11.70 -7.76 1.75
C ALA A 531 11.21 -6.29 1.73
N ARG A 532 10.58 -5.86 2.81
CA ARG A 532 10.04 -4.50 3.01
C ARG A 532 10.33 -4.02 4.41
N THR A 533 10.39 -2.70 4.59
CA THR A 533 10.66 -2.10 5.90
C THR A 533 9.62 -2.56 6.93
N ASN A 534 10.10 -3.02 8.08
CA ASN A 534 9.29 -3.45 9.22
C ASN A 534 9.60 -2.60 10.43
N TYR A 535 8.58 -2.02 11.05
CA TYR A 535 8.75 -1.12 12.19
C TYR A 535 9.45 -1.80 13.37
N TYR A 536 8.99 -2.99 13.76
CA TYR A 536 9.55 -3.70 14.92
C TYR A 536 10.96 -4.24 14.64
N GLY A 537 11.25 -4.63 13.41
CA GLY A 537 12.62 -4.96 13.02
C GLY A 537 13.58 -3.77 13.20
N LEU A 538 13.09 -2.55 12.97
CA LEU A 538 13.89 -1.33 13.03
C LEU A 538 14.18 -0.87 14.47
N ILE A 539 13.24 -1.05 15.39
CA ILE A 539 13.39 -0.62 16.79
C ILE A 539 14.02 -1.69 17.69
N GLU A 540 13.95 -2.97 17.31
CA GLU A 540 14.59 -4.06 18.04
C GLU A 540 16.08 -4.10 17.74
N ASN A 541 16.92 -4.05 18.75
CA ASN A 541 18.39 -3.95 18.60
C ASN A 541 19.12 -5.26 18.94
N GLU A 542 18.40 -6.36 19.20
CA GLU A 542 19.01 -7.62 19.61
C GLU A 542 19.66 -8.39 18.45
N VAL A 543 19.23 -8.14 17.22
CA VAL A 543 19.71 -8.74 15.98
C VAL A 543 19.90 -7.62 14.95
N GLU A 544 20.92 -7.74 14.09
CA GLU A 544 21.10 -6.77 13.00
C GLU A 544 19.91 -6.83 12.04
N TYR A 545 19.20 -5.72 11.91
CA TYR A 545 18.07 -5.60 10.98
C TYR A 545 18.52 -4.94 9.68
N ILE A 546 18.04 -5.47 8.56
CA ILE A 546 18.33 -4.93 7.22
C ILE A 546 17.15 -5.18 6.29
N THR A 547 16.83 -4.22 5.42
CA THR A 547 15.88 -4.42 4.32
C THR A 547 16.58 -4.94 3.07
N TRP A 548 15.79 -5.47 2.12
CA TRP A 548 16.33 -5.89 0.82
C TRP A 548 17.08 -4.75 0.09
N ALA A 549 16.48 -3.55 0.07
CA ALA A 549 17.08 -2.39 -0.58
C ALA A 549 18.43 -2.00 0.06
N GLU A 550 18.52 -2.06 1.38
CA GLU A 550 19.76 -1.81 2.11
C GLU A 550 20.81 -2.91 1.90
N LEU A 551 20.36 -4.19 1.84
CA LEU A 551 21.25 -5.30 1.55
C LEU A 551 21.92 -5.12 0.19
N VAL A 552 21.13 -4.85 -0.86
CA VAL A 552 21.65 -4.59 -2.22
C VAL A 552 22.71 -3.49 -2.17
N LYS A 553 22.37 -2.34 -1.57
CA LYS A 553 23.29 -1.20 -1.46
C LYS A 553 24.57 -1.52 -0.68
N LYS A 554 24.47 -2.24 0.46
CA LYS A 554 25.62 -2.61 1.28
C LYS A 554 26.53 -3.64 0.58
N VAL A 555 25.95 -4.61 -0.10
CA VAL A 555 26.69 -5.64 -0.83
C VAL A 555 27.43 -5.03 -2.01
N GLU A 556 26.79 -4.19 -2.84
CA GLU A 556 27.43 -3.48 -3.94
C GLU A 556 28.57 -2.55 -3.49
N GLN A 557 28.47 -1.99 -2.30
CA GLN A 557 29.49 -1.13 -1.70
C GLN A 557 30.56 -1.89 -0.88
N ASN A 558 30.47 -3.23 -0.82
CA ASN A 558 31.32 -4.08 0.03
C ASN A 558 31.31 -3.67 1.52
N ARG A 559 30.12 -3.24 2.02
CA ARG A 559 29.92 -2.74 3.39
C ARG A 559 29.08 -3.66 4.29
N LEU A 560 28.65 -4.81 3.77
CA LEU A 560 27.89 -5.79 4.54
C LEU A 560 28.75 -6.43 5.63
#